data_2b50f5880cb97f36130393fb6b9d9841
#
_entry.id   2b50f5880cb97f36130393fb6b9d9841
#
_cell.length_a   1.000
_cell.length_b   1.000
_cell.length_c   1.000
_cell.angle_alpha   90.00
_cell.angle_beta   90.00
_cell.angle_gamma   90.00
#
_symmetry.space_group_name_H-M   'P 1'
#
loop_
_entity.id
_entity.type
_entity.pdbx_description
1 polymer ?
#
loop_
_entity_poly.entity_id
_entity_poly.type
_entity_poly.pdbx_seq_one_letter_code
_entity_poly.pdbx_strand_id
1 'polypeptide(L)'
;MKQRLKIKDLFFVALYGVRARRGRAALTSIGIGIGIAAIVAVTGISASGRADLLATLESLGTNLIKASPQAGFFGTQEKLPDGVVGMVERIGPVEEVTSTTQTDLIVRRSDFISEFEGGGISTIVTSPELLQVVGGNLIEGRFIQDGLSNIPVTVLGSVTASRLGINTLETPTKILIGNEWFGVVGILDELKIHPDLDRSVFIGYGVAKTLFDIDKEPTTIYVRANPTYIEDVVEVIAPSMNPE
;
A
#
# COMPACT_ATOMS: atom_id res chain seq x y z
N MET A 1 -65.38 45.81 3.55
CA MET A 1 -65.27 44.36 3.45
C MET A 1 -63.87 44.03 2.88
N LYS A 2 -62.94 43.52 3.71
CA LYS A 2 -61.62 43.03 3.24
C LYS A 2 -61.79 41.58 2.77
N GLN A 3 -61.90 41.38 1.45
CA GLN A 3 -61.86 40.05 0.88
C GLN A 3 -60.44 39.46 1.07
N ARG A 4 -60.27 38.44 1.88
CA ARG A 4 -59.03 37.70 1.98
C ARG A 4 -58.95 36.74 0.78
N LEU A 5 -58.07 37.08 -0.16
CA LEU A 5 -57.69 36.17 -1.26
C LEU A 5 -57.23 34.83 -0.69
N LYS A 6 -57.91 33.78 -1.09
CA LYS A 6 -57.52 32.41 -0.71
C LYS A 6 -56.28 32.01 -1.50
N ILE A 7 -55.33 31.37 -0.85
CA ILE A 7 -54.07 30.87 -1.47
C ILE A 7 -54.35 30.06 -2.75
N LYS A 8 -55.44 29.37 -2.79
CA LYS A 8 -55.92 28.60 -3.98
C LYS A 8 -56.21 29.51 -5.18
N ASP A 9 -56.82 30.66 -4.94
CA ASP A 9 -57.19 31.62 -6.03
C ASP A 9 -55.90 32.25 -6.59
N LEU A 10 -54.93 32.55 -5.76
CA LEU A 10 -53.63 33.04 -6.15
C LEU A 10 -52.87 32.05 -7.04
N PHE A 11 -52.91 30.77 -6.68
CA PHE A 11 -52.29 29.71 -7.46
C PHE A 11 -52.94 29.53 -8.85
N PHE A 12 -54.23 29.57 -8.92
CA PHE A 12 -54.97 29.50 -10.18
C PHE A 12 -54.68 30.70 -11.11
N VAL A 13 -54.63 31.91 -10.57
CA VAL A 13 -54.31 33.13 -11.35
C VAL A 13 -52.86 33.06 -11.85
N ALA A 14 -51.93 32.61 -11.04
CA ALA A 14 -50.54 32.42 -11.43
C ALA A 14 -50.40 31.38 -12.56
N LEU A 15 -51.09 30.24 -12.45
CA LEU A 15 -51.08 29.17 -13.45
C LEU A 15 -51.68 29.65 -14.79
N TYR A 16 -52.75 30.50 -14.75
CA TYR A 16 -53.40 31.07 -15.94
C TYR A 16 -52.45 32.07 -16.63
N GLY A 17 -51.71 32.87 -15.86
CA GLY A 17 -50.70 33.79 -16.38
C GLY A 17 -49.54 33.07 -17.11
N VAL A 18 -49.06 31.94 -16.56
CA VAL A 18 -48.04 31.11 -17.20
C VAL A 18 -48.60 30.44 -18.47
N ARG A 19 -49.86 29.99 -18.45
CA ARG A 19 -50.50 29.34 -19.60
C ARG A 19 -50.78 30.32 -20.73
N ALA A 20 -51.03 31.61 -20.45
CA ALA A 20 -51.22 32.66 -21.44
C ALA A 20 -49.91 33.05 -22.18
N ARG A 21 -48.75 32.81 -21.56
CA ARG A 21 -47.45 33.17 -22.14
C ARG A 21 -46.51 31.98 -22.19
N ARG A 22 -47.00 30.81 -22.63
CA ARG A 22 -46.31 29.53 -22.65
C ARG A 22 -44.92 29.55 -23.30
N GLY A 23 -44.78 30.31 -24.44
CA GLY A 23 -43.51 30.40 -25.14
C GLY A 23 -42.42 31.06 -24.30
N ARG A 24 -42.76 32.17 -23.60
CA ARG A 24 -41.77 32.86 -22.74
C ARG A 24 -41.42 32.00 -21.49
N ALA A 25 -42.42 31.39 -20.87
CA ALA A 25 -42.20 30.54 -19.73
C ALA A 25 -41.33 29.31 -20.10
N ALA A 26 -41.57 28.66 -21.23
CA ALA A 26 -40.77 27.55 -21.72
C ALA A 26 -39.32 27.97 -22.01
N LEU A 27 -39.10 29.06 -22.70
CA LEU A 27 -37.76 29.58 -22.99
C LEU A 27 -36.98 29.91 -21.73
N THR A 28 -37.62 30.55 -20.74
CA THR A 28 -36.97 30.85 -19.46
C THR A 28 -36.64 29.59 -18.69
N SER A 29 -37.54 28.62 -18.64
CA SER A 29 -37.31 27.32 -17.96
C SER A 29 -36.17 26.52 -18.61
N ILE A 30 -36.10 26.48 -19.94
CA ILE A 30 -35.01 25.85 -20.68
C ILE A 30 -33.68 26.55 -20.38
N GLY A 31 -33.65 27.89 -20.37
CA GLY A 31 -32.45 28.64 -20.07
C GLY A 31 -31.92 28.35 -18.65
N ILE A 32 -32.80 28.33 -17.66
CA ILE A 32 -32.44 27.98 -16.30
C ILE A 32 -31.99 26.52 -16.22
N GLY A 33 -32.71 25.59 -16.89
CA GLY A 33 -32.38 24.17 -16.93
C GLY A 33 -30.99 23.91 -17.52
N ILE A 34 -30.67 24.59 -18.65
CA ILE A 34 -29.33 24.49 -19.26
C ILE A 34 -28.27 25.06 -18.32
N GLY A 35 -28.52 26.17 -17.65
CA GLY A 35 -27.58 26.76 -16.68
C GLY A 35 -27.28 25.81 -15.52
N ILE A 36 -28.30 25.21 -14.93
CA ILE A 36 -28.13 24.23 -13.83
C ILE A 36 -27.42 22.99 -14.35
N ALA A 37 -27.82 22.46 -15.50
CA ALA A 37 -27.19 21.29 -16.10
C ALA A 37 -25.68 21.52 -16.37
N ALA A 38 -25.32 22.72 -16.87
CA ALA A 38 -23.93 23.07 -17.09
C ALA A 38 -23.10 23.10 -15.78
N ILE A 39 -23.67 23.70 -14.72
CA ILE A 39 -23.00 23.72 -13.40
C ILE A 39 -22.80 22.30 -12.86
N VAL A 40 -23.84 21.47 -12.91
CA VAL A 40 -23.77 20.07 -12.43
C VAL A 40 -22.77 19.27 -13.27
N ALA A 41 -22.75 19.46 -14.58
CA ALA A 41 -21.80 18.77 -15.46
C ALA A 41 -20.35 19.17 -15.13
N VAL A 42 -20.05 20.46 -14.97
CA VAL A 42 -18.70 20.93 -14.65
C VAL A 42 -18.26 20.44 -13.27
N THR A 43 -19.12 20.54 -12.27
CA THR A 43 -18.77 20.06 -10.91
C THR A 43 -18.64 18.55 -10.85
N GLY A 44 -19.49 17.82 -11.58
CA GLY A 44 -19.42 16.35 -11.67
C GLY A 44 -18.15 15.86 -12.34
N ILE A 45 -17.77 16.45 -13.47
CA ILE A 45 -16.52 16.12 -14.18
C ILE A 45 -15.31 16.42 -13.30
N SER A 46 -15.30 17.57 -12.63
CA SER A 46 -14.21 17.95 -11.73
C SER A 46 -14.08 17.01 -10.55
N ALA A 47 -15.19 16.58 -9.95
CA ALA A 47 -15.20 15.64 -8.84
C ALA A 47 -14.72 14.24 -9.28
N SER A 48 -15.18 13.77 -10.44
CA SER A 48 -14.76 12.49 -11.02
C SER A 48 -13.25 12.50 -11.34
N GLY A 49 -12.76 13.54 -12.00
CA GLY A 49 -11.34 13.67 -12.33
C GLY A 49 -10.44 13.71 -11.09
N ARG A 50 -10.90 14.36 -10.01
CA ARG A 50 -10.18 14.34 -8.74
C ARG A 50 -10.17 12.94 -8.11
N ALA A 51 -11.28 12.20 -8.13
CA ALA A 51 -11.37 10.85 -7.62
C ALA A 51 -10.46 9.88 -8.40
N ASP A 52 -10.44 9.96 -9.72
CA ASP A 52 -9.59 9.15 -10.59
C ASP A 52 -8.09 9.45 -10.35
N LEU A 53 -7.75 10.72 -10.16
CA LEU A 53 -6.38 11.12 -9.85
C LEU A 53 -5.94 10.56 -8.49
N LEU A 54 -6.77 10.69 -7.45
CA LEU A 54 -6.49 10.15 -6.13
C LEU A 54 -6.35 8.62 -6.17
N ALA A 55 -7.25 7.91 -6.85
CA ALA A 55 -7.16 6.46 -7.01
C ALA A 55 -5.86 6.05 -7.74
N THR A 56 -5.43 6.82 -8.74
CA THR A 56 -4.16 6.58 -9.42
C THR A 56 -2.97 6.82 -8.50
N LEU A 57 -2.97 7.89 -7.71
CA LEU A 57 -1.93 8.17 -6.73
C LEU A 57 -1.89 7.11 -5.62
N GLU A 58 -3.03 6.67 -5.13
CA GLU A 58 -3.13 5.57 -4.16
C GLU A 58 -2.58 4.26 -4.73
N SER A 59 -2.88 3.95 -5.99
CA SER A 59 -2.33 2.76 -6.67
C SER A 59 -0.81 2.82 -6.87
N LEU A 60 -0.24 4.01 -6.91
CA LEU A 60 1.21 4.23 -6.94
C LEU A 60 1.84 4.17 -5.54
N GLY A 61 1.07 3.91 -4.48
CA GLY A 61 1.60 3.76 -3.11
C GLY A 61 2.14 5.06 -2.50
N THR A 62 1.66 6.22 -2.95
CA THR A 62 2.11 7.54 -2.46
C THR A 62 1.76 7.78 -0.98
N ASN A 63 0.89 6.95 -0.41
CA ASN A 63 0.52 6.96 1.00
C ASN A 63 1.34 5.98 1.85
N LEU A 64 2.40 5.40 1.30
CA LEU A 64 3.31 4.50 1.99
C LEU A 64 4.56 5.24 2.44
N ILE A 65 4.83 5.20 3.73
CA ILE A 65 6.02 5.75 4.37
C ILE A 65 6.94 4.58 4.69
N LYS A 66 8.20 4.66 4.25
CA LYS A 66 9.26 3.75 4.64
C LYS A 66 10.16 4.46 5.62
N ALA A 67 10.30 3.94 6.82
CA ALA A 67 11.19 4.46 7.83
C ALA A 67 12.20 3.39 8.26
N SER A 68 13.47 3.79 8.29
CA SER A 68 14.58 2.97 8.77
C SER A 68 15.55 3.86 9.54
N PRO A 69 16.26 3.34 10.54
CA PRO A 69 17.31 4.08 11.22
C PRO A 69 18.34 4.60 10.23
N GLN A 70 18.96 5.71 10.53
CA GLN A 70 20.14 6.15 9.75
C GLN A 70 21.24 5.10 9.92
N ALA A 71 21.94 4.78 8.83
CA ALA A 71 23.11 3.94 8.91
C ALA A 71 24.14 4.58 9.86
N GLY A 72 24.53 3.85 10.90
CA GLY A 72 25.54 4.28 11.83
C GLY A 72 26.86 4.60 11.12
N PHE A 73 27.73 5.39 11.73
CA PHE A 73 29.00 5.88 11.17
C PHE A 73 29.94 4.75 10.66
N PHE A 74 29.69 3.50 11.07
CA PHE A 74 30.47 2.30 10.69
C PHE A 74 29.69 1.32 9.79
N GLY A 75 28.56 1.76 9.18
CA GLY A 75 27.79 0.91 8.28
C GLY A 75 26.96 -0.17 8.97
N THR A 76 26.90 -0.20 10.30
CA THR A 76 26.00 -1.06 11.05
C THR A 76 24.57 -0.52 10.92
N GLN A 77 23.65 -1.34 10.43
CA GLN A 77 22.24 -0.98 10.47
C GLN A 77 21.79 -0.98 11.93
N GLU A 78 21.45 0.18 12.46
CA GLU A 78 20.82 0.28 13.76
C GLU A 78 19.46 -0.42 13.69
N LYS A 79 19.12 -1.11 14.78
CA LYS A 79 17.84 -1.80 14.92
C LYS A 79 16.83 -0.87 15.54
N LEU A 80 15.59 -1.00 15.13
CA LEU A 80 14.48 -0.28 15.75
C LEU A 80 14.09 -0.96 17.07
N PRO A 81 13.55 -0.20 18.04
CA PRO A 81 13.12 -0.74 19.31
C PRO A 81 12.07 -1.86 19.15
N ASP A 82 12.08 -2.80 20.08
CA ASP A 82 11.02 -3.77 20.22
C ASP A 82 9.68 -3.06 20.42
N GLY A 83 8.64 -3.50 19.68
CA GLY A 83 7.32 -2.89 19.80
C GLY A 83 7.11 -1.63 18.97
N VAL A 84 8.08 -1.22 18.12
CA VAL A 84 7.93 -0.04 17.23
C VAL A 84 6.66 -0.08 16.39
N VAL A 85 6.24 -1.26 15.90
CA VAL A 85 4.99 -1.44 15.16
C VAL A 85 3.81 -0.96 16.00
N GLY A 86 3.68 -1.46 17.25
CA GLY A 86 2.60 -1.05 18.15
C GLY A 86 2.67 0.41 18.61
N MET A 87 3.84 1.05 18.56
CA MET A 87 3.96 2.49 18.82
C MET A 87 3.40 3.29 17.66
N VAL A 88 3.75 2.93 16.44
CA VAL A 88 3.32 3.62 15.21
C VAL A 88 1.83 3.37 14.92
N GLU A 89 1.29 2.19 15.19
CA GLU A 89 -0.14 1.88 15.07
C GLU A 89 -1.04 2.81 15.90
N ARG A 90 -0.53 3.40 16.96
CA ARG A 90 -1.28 4.33 17.82
C ARG A 90 -1.40 5.73 17.24
N ILE A 91 -0.69 6.04 16.15
CA ILE A 91 -0.79 7.32 15.46
C ILE A 91 -2.10 7.31 14.67
N GLY A 92 -3.07 8.17 15.07
CA GLY A 92 -4.44 8.12 14.57
C GLY A 92 -4.62 8.02 13.05
N PRO A 93 -3.85 8.74 12.20
CA PRO A 93 -3.96 8.63 10.74
C PRO A 93 -3.28 7.41 10.11
N VAL A 94 -2.60 6.55 10.88
CA VAL A 94 -1.99 5.31 10.40
C VAL A 94 -3.08 4.26 10.19
N GLU A 95 -3.11 3.68 9.00
CA GLU A 95 -4.08 2.66 8.60
C GLU A 95 -3.52 1.25 8.76
N GLU A 96 -2.27 1.05 8.33
CA GLU A 96 -1.59 -0.23 8.41
C GLU A 96 -0.10 0.00 8.65
N VAL A 97 0.53 -0.89 9.41
CA VAL A 97 1.97 -0.88 9.64
C VAL A 97 2.53 -2.29 9.67
N THR A 98 3.72 -2.45 9.14
CA THR A 98 4.46 -3.69 9.20
C THR A 98 5.95 -3.42 9.33
N SER A 99 6.67 -4.43 9.78
CA SER A 99 8.12 -4.35 9.93
C SER A 99 8.84 -5.45 9.17
N THR A 100 10.06 -5.14 8.78
CA THR A 100 10.97 -6.11 8.17
C THR A 100 12.33 -6.06 8.84
N THR A 101 12.99 -7.22 8.90
CA THR A 101 14.37 -7.35 9.36
C THR A 101 15.22 -7.77 8.17
N GLN A 102 16.13 -6.92 7.75
CA GLN A 102 17.12 -7.28 6.74
C GLN A 102 18.25 -8.10 7.40
N THR A 103 18.71 -9.14 6.71
CA THR A 103 19.75 -10.02 7.21
C THR A 103 20.88 -10.18 6.20
N ASP A 104 22.04 -10.60 6.69
CA ASP A 104 23.22 -10.88 5.86
C ASP A 104 23.25 -12.32 5.32
N LEU A 105 22.11 -13.03 5.39
CA LEU A 105 22.01 -14.40 4.87
C LEU A 105 22.16 -14.41 3.36
N ILE A 106 23.12 -15.18 2.88
CA ILE A 106 23.44 -15.28 1.46
C ILE A 106 22.47 -16.23 0.76
N VAL A 107 21.95 -15.80 -0.38
CA VAL A 107 21.01 -16.57 -1.20
C VAL A 107 21.73 -17.18 -2.38
N ARG A 108 21.55 -18.49 -2.57
CA ARG A 108 22.16 -19.26 -3.68
C ARG A 108 21.13 -20.16 -4.34
N ARG A 109 21.27 -20.37 -5.64
CA ARG A 109 20.41 -21.31 -6.39
C ARG A 109 20.67 -22.77 -5.99
N SER A 110 21.93 -23.09 -5.66
CA SER A 110 22.38 -24.42 -5.23
C SER A 110 23.63 -24.32 -4.36
N ASP A 111 24.00 -25.43 -3.73
CA ASP A 111 25.21 -25.59 -2.94
C ASP A 111 26.51 -25.61 -3.77
N PHE A 112 26.42 -25.77 -5.09
CA PHE A 112 27.57 -25.69 -5.99
C PHE A 112 28.04 -24.24 -6.23
N ILE A 113 27.21 -23.24 -5.90
CA ILE A 113 27.56 -21.82 -6.01
C ILE A 113 28.26 -21.39 -4.74
N SER A 114 29.43 -20.76 -4.87
CA SER A 114 30.20 -20.25 -3.73
C SER A 114 29.41 -19.18 -2.95
N GLU A 115 29.63 -19.13 -1.64
CA GLU A 115 29.06 -18.08 -0.78
C GLU A 115 29.50 -16.66 -1.20
N PHE A 116 30.68 -16.54 -1.78
CA PHE A 116 31.19 -15.26 -2.30
C PHE A 116 30.51 -14.80 -3.60
N GLU A 117 29.70 -15.66 -4.24
CA GLU A 117 28.97 -15.38 -5.48
C GLU A 117 27.47 -15.13 -5.23
N GLY A 118 27.09 -14.72 -4.05
CA GLY A 118 25.69 -14.56 -3.59
C GLY A 118 24.84 -13.53 -4.35
N GLY A 119 25.34 -12.97 -5.45
CA GLY A 119 24.56 -12.23 -6.45
C GLY A 119 23.85 -10.95 -6.00
N GLY A 120 24.12 -10.44 -4.79
CA GLY A 120 23.47 -9.20 -4.29
C GLY A 120 21.96 -9.35 -4.10
N ILE A 121 21.51 -10.52 -3.68
CA ILE A 121 20.14 -10.79 -3.28
C ILE A 121 20.06 -10.63 -1.75
N SER A 122 19.16 -9.75 -1.30
CA SER A 122 18.93 -9.54 0.14
C SER A 122 17.96 -10.55 0.71
N THR A 123 18.18 -10.99 1.94
CA THR A 123 17.21 -11.80 2.68
C THR A 123 16.47 -10.93 3.67
N ILE A 124 15.16 -10.90 3.56
CA ILE A 124 14.27 -10.11 4.41
C ILE A 124 13.38 -11.06 5.21
N VAL A 125 13.45 -10.93 6.52
CA VAL A 125 12.50 -11.56 7.43
C VAL A 125 11.28 -10.64 7.57
N THR A 126 10.09 -11.19 7.41
CA THR A 126 8.87 -10.38 7.38
C THR A 126 7.69 -11.09 8.02
N SER A 127 6.69 -10.28 8.34
CA SER A 127 5.35 -10.73 8.74
C SER A 127 4.42 -10.86 7.51
N PRO A 128 3.29 -11.54 7.64
CA PRO A 128 2.33 -11.77 6.55
C PRO A 128 1.77 -10.48 5.93
N GLU A 129 1.68 -9.42 6.71
CA GLU A 129 1.04 -8.16 6.35
C GLU A 129 1.85 -7.34 5.33
N LEU A 130 3.15 -7.64 5.14
CA LEU A 130 4.02 -6.83 4.29
C LEU A 130 3.43 -6.62 2.90
N LEU A 131 2.97 -7.70 2.26
CA LEU A 131 2.46 -7.61 0.88
C LEU A 131 1.28 -6.66 0.76
N GLN A 132 0.36 -6.70 1.73
CA GLN A 132 -0.80 -5.81 1.80
C GLN A 132 -0.37 -4.36 2.03
N VAL A 133 0.49 -4.12 3.01
CA VAL A 133 0.97 -2.79 3.37
C VAL A 133 1.70 -2.11 2.20
N VAL A 134 2.55 -2.82 1.47
CA VAL A 134 3.26 -2.25 0.30
C VAL A 134 2.39 -2.21 -0.96
N GLY A 135 1.17 -2.75 -0.93
CA GLY A 135 0.28 -2.81 -2.09
C GLY A 135 0.79 -3.72 -3.20
N GLY A 136 1.55 -4.76 -2.84
CA GLY A 136 2.14 -5.69 -3.78
C GLY A 136 1.16 -6.78 -4.24
N ASN A 137 1.48 -7.38 -5.38
CA ASN A 137 0.77 -8.52 -5.93
C ASN A 137 1.72 -9.70 -6.14
N LEU A 138 1.15 -10.88 -6.35
CA LEU A 138 1.88 -12.08 -6.73
C LEU A 138 1.66 -12.38 -8.21
N ILE A 139 2.74 -12.75 -8.91
CA ILE A 139 2.62 -13.34 -10.25
C ILE A 139 2.10 -14.77 -10.11
N GLU A 140 2.65 -15.53 -9.14
CA GLU A 140 2.31 -16.93 -8.94
C GLU A 140 2.50 -17.34 -7.49
N GLY A 141 1.71 -18.31 -7.04
CA GLY A 141 1.83 -18.89 -5.70
C GLY A 141 1.13 -18.10 -4.59
N ARG A 142 1.75 -18.03 -3.42
CA ARG A 142 1.22 -17.37 -2.23
C ARG A 142 2.32 -16.67 -1.45
N PHE A 143 1.98 -15.59 -0.74
CA PHE A 143 2.88 -14.93 0.20
C PHE A 143 2.97 -15.71 1.52
N ILE A 144 3.93 -15.32 2.36
CA ILE A 144 4.09 -15.88 3.70
C ILE A 144 2.82 -15.58 4.50
N GLN A 145 2.24 -16.61 5.08
CA GLN A 145 1.08 -16.53 5.95
C GLN A 145 1.46 -17.10 7.32
N ASP A 146 0.66 -16.89 8.36
CA ASP A 146 0.94 -17.35 9.71
C ASP A 146 1.28 -18.85 9.78
N GLY A 147 0.52 -19.68 9.04
CA GLY A 147 0.77 -21.13 8.95
C GLY A 147 2.08 -21.51 8.25
N LEU A 148 2.69 -20.62 7.50
CA LEU A 148 3.95 -20.81 6.77
C LEU A 148 5.15 -20.16 7.47
N SER A 149 4.93 -19.30 8.44
CA SER A 149 5.97 -18.51 9.11
C SER A 149 7.04 -19.37 9.81
N ASN A 150 6.68 -20.59 10.22
CA ASN A 150 7.56 -21.55 10.91
C ASN A 150 8.11 -22.65 9.98
N ILE A 151 7.79 -22.62 8.70
CA ILE A 151 8.20 -23.63 7.72
C ILE A 151 9.29 -23.04 6.83
N PRO A 152 10.33 -23.81 6.42
CA PRO A 152 11.38 -23.33 5.54
C PRO A 152 10.86 -23.12 4.12
N VAL A 153 10.09 -22.07 3.94
CA VAL A 153 9.57 -21.59 2.65
C VAL A 153 9.97 -20.14 2.44
N THR A 154 10.04 -19.75 1.19
CA THR A 154 10.42 -18.40 0.77
C THR A 154 9.56 -17.89 -0.38
N VAL A 155 9.41 -16.59 -0.45
CA VAL A 155 8.82 -15.86 -1.58
C VAL A 155 9.92 -15.05 -2.26
N LEU A 156 9.94 -15.02 -3.57
CA LEU A 156 10.94 -14.32 -4.36
C LEU A 156 10.40 -12.98 -4.83
N GLY A 157 11.21 -11.93 -4.73
CA GLY A 157 10.97 -10.68 -5.47
C GLY A 157 11.14 -10.90 -6.98
N SER A 158 10.53 -10.08 -7.80
CA SER A 158 10.49 -10.22 -9.27
C SER A 158 11.89 -10.30 -9.90
N VAL A 159 12.77 -9.39 -9.50
CA VAL A 159 14.17 -9.36 -9.98
C VAL A 159 14.95 -10.56 -9.47
N THR A 160 14.71 -11.00 -8.24
CA THR A 160 15.37 -12.17 -7.65
C THR A 160 14.94 -13.45 -8.36
N ALA A 161 13.67 -13.61 -8.66
CA ALA A 161 13.15 -14.75 -9.41
C ALA A 161 13.83 -14.87 -10.77
N SER A 162 13.93 -13.76 -11.50
CA SER A 162 14.63 -13.70 -12.79
C SER A 162 16.12 -14.04 -12.67
N ARG A 163 16.82 -13.52 -11.66
CA ARG A 163 18.24 -13.80 -11.40
C ARG A 163 18.53 -15.27 -11.07
N LEU A 164 17.64 -15.89 -10.30
CA LEU A 164 17.75 -17.29 -9.94
C LEU A 164 17.25 -18.23 -11.04
N GLY A 165 16.68 -17.69 -12.13
CA GLY A 165 16.09 -18.49 -13.21
C GLY A 165 14.84 -19.25 -12.79
N ILE A 166 14.05 -18.68 -11.85
CA ILE A 166 12.82 -19.27 -11.30
C ILE A 166 11.67 -18.38 -11.70
N ASN A 167 11.15 -18.55 -12.90
CA ASN A 167 10.10 -17.70 -13.45
C ASN A 167 8.70 -18.31 -13.27
N THR A 168 8.61 -19.59 -12.92
CA THR A 168 7.35 -20.31 -12.67
C THR A 168 7.50 -21.27 -11.48
N LEU A 169 6.38 -21.61 -10.86
CA LEU A 169 6.29 -22.57 -9.76
C LEU A 169 5.64 -23.90 -10.17
N GLU A 170 5.50 -24.15 -11.46
CA GLU A 170 4.96 -25.45 -11.97
C GLU A 170 5.72 -26.64 -11.44
N THR A 171 7.02 -26.50 -11.23
CA THR A 171 7.87 -27.51 -10.61
C THR A 171 8.33 -27.07 -9.23
N PRO A 172 8.16 -27.91 -8.20
CA PRO A 172 8.65 -27.62 -6.86
C PRO A 172 10.13 -27.26 -6.86
N THR A 173 10.43 -26.03 -6.51
CA THR A 173 11.79 -25.48 -6.58
C THR A 173 12.25 -25.10 -5.19
N LYS A 174 13.54 -25.32 -4.92
CA LYS A 174 14.22 -24.93 -3.68
C LYS A 174 15.40 -24.02 -3.98
N ILE A 175 15.70 -23.17 -3.03
CA ILE A 175 16.92 -22.35 -3.00
C ILE A 175 17.61 -22.49 -1.64
N LEU A 176 18.88 -22.17 -1.60
CA LEU A 176 19.68 -22.17 -0.38
C LEU A 176 19.73 -20.75 0.19
N ILE A 177 19.33 -20.58 1.45
CA ILE A 177 19.44 -19.32 2.20
C ILE A 177 20.32 -19.60 3.40
N GLY A 178 21.46 -18.92 3.50
CA GLY A 178 22.51 -19.34 4.40
C GLY A 178 22.94 -20.77 4.06
N ASN A 179 22.75 -21.69 4.99
CA ASN A 179 23.06 -23.13 4.83
C ASN A 179 21.82 -24.04 4.86
N GLU A 180 20.61 -23.43 4.72
CA GLU A 180 19.36 -24.16 4.83
C GLU A 180 18.55 -24.08 3.51
N TRP A 181 17.86 -25.18 3.17
CA TRP A 181 17.04 -25.29 1.98
C TRP A 181 15.64 -24.77 2.21
N PHE A 182 15.23 -23.80 1.41
CA PHE A 182 13.89 -23.22 1.42
C PHE A 182 13.11 -23.58 0.15
N GLY A 183 11.87 -24.02 0.33
CA GLY A 183 10.93 -24.22 -0.79
C GLY A 183 10.38 -22.89 -1.27
N VAL A 184 10.45 -22.63 -2.58
CA VAL A 184 9.85 -21.42 -3.18
C VAL A 184 8.35 -21.62 -3.30
N VAL A 185 7.56 -20.73 -2.67
CA VAL A 185 6.08 -20.83 -2.62
C VAL A 185 5.36 -19.67 -3.28
N GLY A 186 6.08 -18.62 -3.67
CA GLY A 186 5.51 -17.46 -4.35
C GLY A 186 6.55 -16.64 -5.08
N ILE A 187 6.10 -15.91 -6.09
CA ILE A 187 6.87 -14.94 -6.86
C ILE A 187 6.09 -13.64 -6.87
N LEU A 188 6.70 -12.55 -6.40
CA LEU A 188 6.09 -11.21 -6.42
C LEU A 188 6.07 -10.63 -7.83
N ASP A 189 5.05 -9.86 -8.10
CA ASP A 189 5.04 -8.92 -9.21
C ASP A 189 5.97 -7.73 -8.92
N GLU A 190 6.35 -6.98 -9.96
CA GLU A 190 7.25 -5.84 -9.84
C GLU A 190 6.67 -4.74 -8.94
N LEU A 191 7.42 -4.41 -7.89
CA LEU A 191 7.10 -3.33 -6.97
C LEU A 191 7.79 -2.04 -7.40
N LYS A 192 7.17 -1.30 -8.33
CA LYS A 192 7.76 -0.12 -8.99
C LYS A 192 8.37 0.92 -8.03
N ILE A 193 7.84 1.02 -6.81
CA ILE A 193 8.26 2.01 -5.79
C ILE A 193 9.29 1.41 -4.81
N HIS A 194 9.39 0.09 -4.75
CA HIS A 194 10.26 -0.61 -3.80
C HIS A 194 11.18 -1.62 -4.49
N PRO A 195 12.11 -1.14 -5.34
CA PRO A 195 13.04 -2.02 -6.09
C PRO A 195 14.00 -2.81 -5.20
N ASP A 196 14.16 -2.43 -3.96
CA ASP A 196 14.88 -3.18 -2.93
C ASP A 196 14.15 -4.48 -2.56
N LEU A 197 12.81 -4.46 -2.46
CA LEU A 197 12.00 -5.64 -2.23
C LEU A 197 12.02 -6.59 -3.43
N ASP A 198 12.06 -6.07 -4.66
CA ASP A 198 12.17 -6.89 -5.87
C ASP A 198 13.48 -7.69 -5.95
N ARG A 199 14.53 -7.19 -5.30
CA ARG A 199 15.86 -7.83 -5.24
C ARG A 199 16.04 -8.71 -4.01
N SER A 200 14.97 -9.02 -3.31
CA SER A 200 15.01 -9.75 -2.05
C SER A 200 14.33 -11.10 -2.14
N VAL A 201 14.64 -11.95 -1.17
CA VAL A 201 13.84 -13.11 -0.80
C VAL A 201 13.19 -12.86 0.56
N PHE A 202 12.00 -13.41 0.77
CA PHE A 202 11.23 -13.22 1.98
C PHE A 202 11.08 -14.52 2.72
N ILE A 203 11.33 -14.50 4.04
CA ILE A 203 11.13 -15.62 4.95
C ILE A 203 10.33 -15.15 6.18
N GLY A 204 9.65 -16.06 6.84
CA GLY A 204 8.87 -15.75 8.04
C GLY A 204 9.73 -15.61 9.30
N TYR A 205 9.27 -14.82 10.27
CA TYR A 205 9.97 -14.65 11.55
C TYR A 205 10.16 -15.97 12.32
N GLY A 206 9.19 -16.86 12.28
CA GLY A 206 9.27 -18.13 13.02
C GLY A 206 10.39 -19.03 12.53
N VAL A 207 10.55 -19.20 11.21
CA VAL A 207 11.64 -19.98 10.63
C VAL A 207 12.99 -19.27 10.79
N ALA A 208 13.03 -17.95 10.68
CA ALA A 208 14.24 -17.16 10.89
C ALA A 208 14.77 -17.31 12.33
N LYS A 209 13.88 -17.28 13.32
CA LYS A 209 14.26 -17.54 14.72
C LYS A 209 14.75 -18.98 14.93
N THR A 210 14.06 -19.95 14.35
CA THR A 210 14.36 -21.37 14.59
C THR A 210 15.67 -21.83 13.94
N LEU A 211 15.93 -21.39 12.70
CA LEU A 211 17.07 -21.86 11.91
C LEU A 211 18.33 -20.97 12.03
N PHE A 212 18.14 -19.67 12.27
CA PHE A 212 19.24 -18.71 12.24
C PHE A 212 19.38 -17.89 13.52
N ASP A 213 18.54 -18.14 14.54
CA ASP A 213 18.48 -17.39 15.81
C ASP A 213 18.30 -15.87 15.61
N ILE A 214 17.56 -15.50 14.56
CA ILE A 214 17.25 -14.10 14.25
C ILE A 214 15.99 -13.69 15.02
N ASP A 215 16.15 -12.72 15.91
CA ASP A 215 15.05 -12.15 16.67
C ASP A 215 14.23 -11.15 15.83
N LYS A 216 13.02 -10.82 16.33
CA LYS A 216 12.16 -9.81 15.72
C LYS A 216 12.66 -8.41 16.06
N GLU A 217 13.81 -8.05 15.52
CA GLU A 217 14.43 -6.73 15.64
C GLU A 217 14.31 -6.01 14.30
N PRO A 218 13.32 -5.14 14.13
CA PRO A 218 13.07 -4.49 12.85
C PRO A 218 14.21 -3.59 12.41
N THR A 219 14.58 -3.66 11.13
CA THR A 219 15.49 -2.71 10.48
C THR A 219 14.75 -1.68 9.64
N THR A 220 13.51 -1.98 9.27
CA THR A 220 12.67 -1.08 8.47
C THR A 220 11.21 -1.27 8.86
N ILE A 221 10.47 -0.18 8.92
CA ILE A 221 9.01 -0.21 9.00
C ILE A 221 8.40 0.38 7.74
N TYR A 222 7.28 -0.19 7.33
CA TYR A 222 6.42 0.30 6.26
C TYR A 222 5.09 0.69 6.88
N VAL A 223 4.68 1.91 6.64
CA VAL A 223 3.50 2.52 7.26
C VAL A 223 2.60 3.06 6.17
N ARG A 224 1.38 2.56 6.10
CA ARG A 224 0.34 3.11 5.25
C ARG A 224 -0.48 4.09 6.06
N ALA A 225 -0.53 5.32 5.62
CA ALA A 225 -1.25 6.39 6.30
C ALA A 225 -2.34 6.98 5.40
N ASN A 226 -3.31 7.63 6.01
CA ASN A 226 -4.33 8.37 5.26
C ASN A 226 -3.67 9.48 4.42
N PRO A 227 -3.94 9.54 3.11
CA PRO A 227 -3.29 10.48 2.19
C PRO A 227 -3.37 11.95 2.61
N THR A 228 -4.44 12.31 3.34
CA THR A 228 -4.66 13.70 3.80
C THR A 228 -3.69 14.13 4.91
N TYR A 229 -3.14 13.17 5.68
CA TYR A 229 -2.35 13.41 6.89
C TYR A 229 -0.92 12.85 6.81
N ILE A 230 -0.44 12.54 5.60
CA ILE A 230 0.90 11.94 5.42
C ILE A 230 1.99 12.81 6.00
N GLU A 231 1.96 14.13 5.77
CA GLU A 231 2.97 15.06 6.27
C GLU A 231 3.00 15.07 7.81
N ASP A 232 1.83 15.10 8.44
CA ASP A 232 1.68 15.05 9.90
C ASP A 232 2.24 13.72 10.47
N VAL A 233 1.96 12.61 9.78
CA VAL A 233 2.46 11.28 10.20
C VAL A 233 3.97 11.19 10.06
N VAL A 234 4.55 11.70 8.97
CA VAL A 234 6.00 11.71 8.75
C VAL A 234 6.72 12.49 9.85
N GLU A 235 6.17 13.66 10.27
CA GLU A 235 6.75 14.48 11.33
C GLU A 235 6.74 13.78 12.69
N VAL A 236 5.70 12.99 12.98
CA VAL A 236 5.52 12.31 14.27
C VAL A 236 6.18 10.93 14.31
N ILE A 237 6.39 10.27 13.18
CA ILE A 237 6.94 8.90 13.14
C ILE A 237 8.33 8.82 13.78
N ALA A 238 9.25 9.71 13.43
CA ALA A 238 10.63 9.66 13.92
C ALA A 238 10.74 9.77 15.46
N PRO A 239 10.11 10.76 16.11
CA PRO A 239 10.09 10.81 17.58
C PRO A 239 9.28 9.68 18.23
N SER A 240 8.30 9.10 17.53
CA SER A 240 7.51 7.96 18.04
C SER A 240 8.30 6.65 18.02
N MET A 241 9.28 6.51 17.13
CA MET A 241 10.13 5.32 17.04
C MET A 241 11.29 5.34 18.03
N ASN A 242 11.74 6.52 18.45
CA ASN A 242 12.80 6.68 19.44
C ASN A 242 12.42 7.77 20.43
N PRO A 243 11.65 7.43 21.48
CA PRO A 243 11.15 8.38 22.46
C PRO A 243 12.18 8.87 23.48
N GLU A 244 13.48 8.60 23.31
CA GLU A 244 14.55 9.09 24.21
C GLU A 244 15.01 10.51 23.89
#